data_65399f7380e3c079e0ba954546067b77
#
_entry.id   65399f7380e3c079e0ba954546067b77
#
_cell.length_a   1.000
_cell.length_b   1.000
_cell.length_c   1.000
_cell.angle_alpha   90.00
_cell.angle_beta   90.00
_cell.angle_gamma   90.00
#
_symmetry.space_group_name_H-M   'P 1'
#
loop_
_entity.id
_entity.type
_entity.pdbx_description
1 polymer ?
#
loop_
_entity_poly.entity_id
_entity_poly.type
_entity_poly.pdbx_seq_one_letter_code
_entity_poly.pdbx_strand_id
1 'polypeptide(L)'
;MKLNIRQRVRLIALSGGVLSFVGLLLIVGVGMMLASEKVEERRHLLGESAASFVESFAGQQTQWRLADHVAGKAQLVEREIEHTRQDVESLAQTMALILSEPGQYAPRALPDPHRDGIVSGEPYLNFSDALAAEADDELQEELGLAANIADTLLPLGRFYTGVFVGSRHGWLIAADSKPDGGALHFSEKFLTSYDPREMNWYKLASKAGTVVFTDLYTDTNGNRCITCAAPFYDEQGLAGVVGIDCNADEIYRQTMSTKTGGTAFDSFILNRKGEILFSSQAEGTLAVGDERRDLRQCGEQSLALEAAAMTEGKSDVQLVTVDGIPYFLAYAPMESLGWSFGQIIGQAEVNYPAQFARDKLWEEMREFADDLRGAFLQLSAGGVLLLLMLLGFVLWLSAKASDHFVRPILSLTEGVNEIAEGNLNKKLDVKTGDEIERLADSVNAMTVDLKAYMENLSRATADKERIATELSVARKIQAGMLPRVAPDFSGQTAFDLDAVMTPAQEV
;
A
#
# COMPACT_ATOMS: atom_id res chain seq x y z
N MET A 1 -29.20 8.27 -10.77
CA MET A 1 -28.93 7.12 -11.66
C MET A 1 -27.46 7.19 -12.09
N LYS A 2 -26.56 6.34 -11.51
CA LYS A 2 -25.13 6.37 -11.84
C LYS A 2 -24.92 5.68 -13.19
N LEU A 3 -24.56 6.45 -14.20
CA LEU A 3 -24.22 5.93 -15.52
C LEU A 3 -23.08 4.90 -15.40
N ASN A 4 -23.26 3.72 -15.97
CA ASN A 4 -22.27 2.66 -16.07
C ASN A 4 -21.06 3.16 -16.90
N ILE A 5 -19.85 2.68 -16.56
CA ILE A 5 -18.58 3.03 -17.25
C ILE A 5 -18.74 2.93 -18.77
N ARG A 6 -19.46 1.92 -19.27
CA ARG A 6 -19.81 1.74 -20.68
C ARG A 6 -20.57 2.93 -21.27
N GLN A 7 -21.48 3.52 -20.49
CA GLN A 7 -22.25 4.71 -20.92
C GLN A 7 -21.40 5.99 -20.83
N ARG A 8 -20.52 6.10 -19.83
CA ARG A 8 -19.61 7.23 -19.69
C ARG A 8 -18.57 7.26 -20.81
N VAL A 9 -17.93 6.13 -21.11
CA VAL A 9 -16.94 6.02 -22.20
C VAL A 9 -17.60 6.24 -23.56
N ARG A 10 -18.81 5.72 -23.80
CA ARG A 10 -19.59 6.02 -25.00
C ARG A 10 -20.00 7.49 -25.09
N LEU A 11 -20.38 8.11 -23.97
CA LEU A 11 -20.75 9.52 -23.93
C LEU A 11 -19.51 10.42 -24.16
N ILE A 12 -18.35 10.06 -23.62
CA ILE A 12 -17.09 10.78 -23.81
C ILE A 12 -16.58 10.60 -25.25
N ALA A 13 -16.59 9.38 -25.79
CA ALA A 13 -16.19 9.13 -27.17
C ALA A 13 -17.18 9.75 -28.18
N LEU A 14 -18.49 9.68 -27.92
CA LEU A 14 -19.52 10.34 -28.72
C LEU A 14 -19.48 11.86 -28.55
N SER A 15 -19.32 12.38 -27.34
CA SER A 15 -19.26 13.83 -27.10
C SER A 15 -17.98 14.44 -27.68
N GLY A 16 -16.82 13.80 -27.53
CA GLY A 16 -15.57 14.25 -28.13
C GLY A 16 -15.61 14.22 -29.66
N GLY A 17 -16.02 13.10 -30.23
CA GLY A 17 -16.14 12.92 -31.69
C GLY A 17 -17.27 13.74 -32.30
N VAL A 18 -18.44 13.76 -31.68
CA VAL A 18 -19.61 14.53 -32.13
C VAL A 18 -19.42 16.03 -31.91
N LEU A 19 -18.78 16.43 -30.77
CA LEU A 19 -18.47 17.84 -30.51
C LEU A 19 -17.40 18.37 -31.50
N SER A 20 -16.34 17.60 -31.76
CA SER A 20 -15.36 17.94 -32.78
C SER A 20 -15.99 17.98 -34.17
N PHE A 21 -16.91 17.05 -34.45
CA PHE A 21 -17.61 16.97 -35.73
C PHE A 21 -18.70 18.06 -35.86
N VAL A 22 -19.47 18.33 -34.80
CA VAL A 22 -20.43 19.44 -34.73
C VAL A 22 -19.70 20.79 -34.79
N GLY A 23 -18.53 20.88 -34.16
CA GLY A 23 -17.63 22.05 -34.29
C GLY A 23 -17.13 22.26 -35.72
N LEU A 24 -16.72 21.18 -36.40
CA LEU A 24 -16.28 21.21 -37.80
C LEU A 24 -17.43 21.56 -38.75
N LEU A 25 -18.65 21.00 -38.54
CA LEU A 25 -19.84 21.34 -39.29
C LEU A 25 -20.29 22.78 -39.10
N LEU A 26 -20.22 23.30 -37.89
CA LEU A 26 -20.48 24.70 -37.57
C LEU A 26 -19.48 25.62 -38.26
N ILE A 27 -18.18 25.27 -38.23
CA ILE A 27 -17.12 26.05 -38.88
C ILE A 27 -17.30 26.06 -40.39
N VAL A 28 -17.62 24.89 -40.98
CA VAL A 28 -17.91 24.76 -42.43
C VAL A 28 -19.20 25.47 -42.83
N GLY A 29 -20.27 25.32 -42.00
CA GLY A 29 -21.56 25.98 -42.24
C GLY A 29 -21.51 27.51 -42.11
N VAL A 30 -20.79 27.99 -41.11
CA VAL A 30 -20.56 29.43 -40.89
C VAL A 30 -19.60 30.01 -41.96
N GLY A 31 -18.57 29.22 -42.36
CA GLY A 31 -17.68 29.63 -43.48
C GLY A 31 -18.41 29.72 -44.79
N MET A 32 -19.39 28.84 -45.06
CA MET A 32 -20.29 28.89 -46.22
C MET A 32 -21.24 30.11 -46.18
N MET A 33 -21.69 30.52 -44.99
CA MET A 33 -22.70 31.56 -44.82
C MET A 33 -22.12 32.96 -44.77
N LEU A 34 -20.84 33.09 -44.48
CA LEU A 34 -20.17 34.37 -44.18
C LEU A 34 -18.91 34.54 -45.02
N ALA A 35 -19.01 34.44 -46.34
CA ALA A 35 -17.91 34.78 -47.27
C ALA A 35 -17.50 36.27 -47.21
N SER A 36 -17.55 36.88 -46.03
CA SER A 36 -17.13 38.26 -45.79
C SER A 36 -16.30 38.37 -44.49
N GLU A 37 -15.47 39.41 -44.42
CA GLU A 37 -14.41 39.73 -43.43
C GLU A 37 -14.61 39.35 -41.95
N LYS A 38 -15.81 39.01 -41.48
CA LYS A 38 -16.11 38.65 -40.09
C LYS A 38 -15.83 37.19 -39.72
N VAL A 39 -15.50 36.33 -40.68
CA VAL A 39 -15.24 34.87 -40.45
C VAL A 39 -13.91 34.67 -39.68
N GLU A 40 -12.93 35.49 -39.92
CA GLU A 40 -11.60 35.36 -39.32
C GLU A 40 -11.58 35.63 -37.81
N GLU A 41 -12.32 36.63 -37.34
CA GLU A 41 -12.41 37.01 -35.94
C GLU A 41 -13.23 35.98 -35.10
N ARG A 42 -14.33 35.46 -35.65
CA ARG A 42 -15.16 34.43 -34.98
C ARG A 42 -14.47 33.02 -35.00
N ARG A 43 -13.69 32.74 -36.02
CA ARG A 43 -12.90 31.51 -36.11
C ARG A 43 -11.84 31.43 -35.01
N HIS A 44 -11.18 32.58 -34.71
CA HIS A 44 -10.19 32.70 -33.63
C HIS A 44 -10.83 32.46 -32.25
N LEU A 45 -11.97 33.12 -31.98
CA LEU A 45 -12.70 32.98 -30.72
C LEU A 45 -13.24 31.56 -30.46
N LEU A 46 -13.73 30.87 -31.51
CA LEU A 46 -14.23 29.49 -31.39
C LEU A 46 -13.09 28.50 -31.18
N GLY A 47 -11.97 28.71 -31.86
CA GLY A 47 -10.77 27.90 -31.69
C GLY A 47 -10.17 28.03 -30.29
N GLU A 48 -10.07 29.24 -29.75
CA GLU A 48 -9.61 29.49 -28.38
C GLU A 48 -10.55 28.90 -27.32
N SER A 49 -11.88 29.04 -27.51
CA SER A 49 -12.86 28.47 -26.59
C SER A 49 -12.85 26.93 -26.59
N ALA A 50 -12.74 26.31 -27.76
CA ALA A 50 -12.64 24.85 -27.86
C ALA A 50 -11.31 24.32 -27.29
N ALA A 51 -10.20 25.01 -27.56
CA ALA A 51 -8.90 24.69 -26.99
C ALA A 51 -8.87 24.78 -25.47
N SER A 52 -9.42 25.88 -24.90
CA SER A 52 -9.49 26.07 -23.46
C SER A 52 -10.39 25.04 -22.77
N PHE A 53 -11.50 24.64 -23.42
CA PHE A 53 -12.39 23.58 -22.93
C PHE A 53 -11.69 22.21 -22.90
N VAL A 54 -11.01 21.83 -23.97
CA VAL A 54 -10.26 20.58 -24.06
C VAL A 54 -9.12 20.59 -23.03
N GLU A 55 -8.44 21.71 -22.86
CA GLU A 55 -7.35 21.86 -21.90
C GLU A 55 -7.84 21.75 -20.44
N SER A 56 -8.97 22.43 -20.12
CA SER A 56 -9.57 22.35 -18.79
C SER A 56 -10.14 20.96 -18.47
N PHE A 57 -10.78 20.31 -19.45
CA PHE A 57 -11.37 18.98 -19.29
C PHE A 57 -10.29 17.89 -19.14
N ALA A 58 -9.24 17.94 -19.96
CA ALA A 58 -8.10 17.01 -19.85
C ALA A 58 -7.36 17.19 -18.53
N GLY A 59 -7.19 18.42 -18.09
CA GLY A 59 -6.61 18.76 -16.79
C GLY A 59 -7.40 18.17 -15.64
N GLN A 60 -8.72 18.40 -15.60
CA GLN A 60 -9.60 17.84 -14.55
C GLN A 60 -9.58 16.31 -14.53
N GLN A 61 -9.68 15.68 -15.68
CA GLN A 61 -9.69 14.21 -15.76
C GLN A 61 -8.38 13.62 -15.25
N THR A 62 -7.25 14.25 -15.53
CA THR A 62 -5.95 13.81 -15.07
C THR A 62 -5.80 14.01 -13.55
N GLN A 63 -6.27 15.13 -13.02
CA GLN A 63 -6.30 15.36 -11.56
C GLN A 63 -7.11 14.30 -10.82
N TRP A 64 -8.31 13.95 -11.32
CA TRP A 64 -9.14 12.89 -10.75
C TRP A 64 -8.45 11.54 -10.75
N ARG A 65 -7.82 11.16 -11.87
CA ARG A 65 -7.07 9.90 -11.97
C ARG A 65 -5.88 9.87 -11.03
N LEU A 66 -5.18 10.99 -10.91
CA LEU A 66 -4.03 11.10 -10.03
C LEU A 66 -4.45 11.00 -8.56
N ALA A 67 -5.54 11.66 -8.17
CA ALA A 67 -6.11 11.55 -6.82
C ALA A 67 -6.50 10.11 -6.47
N ASP A 68 -7.25 9.46 -7.36
CA ASP A 68 -7.72 8.07 -7.18
C ASP A 68 -6.55 7.09 -7.09
N HIS A 69 -5.54 7.27 -7.93
CA HIS A 69 -4.33 6.45 -7.91
C HIS A 69 -3.54 6.60 -6.61
N VAL A 70 -3.35 7.83 -6.15
CA VAL A 70 -2.63 8.14 -4.91
C VAL A 70 -3.39 7.61 -3.70
N ALA A 71 -4.70 7.84 -3.64
CA ALA A 71 -5.55 7.30 -2.57
C ALA A 71 -5.53 5.76 -2.54
N GLY A 72 -5.63 5.12 -3.71
CA GLY A 72 -5.57 3.66 -3.81
C GLY A 72 -4.24 3.07 -3.30
N LYS A 73 -3.12 3.72 -3.59
CA LYS A 73 -1.80 3.30 -3.10
C LYS A 73 -1.66 3.50 -1.58
N ALA A 74 -2.08 4.64 -1.06
CA ALA A 74 -2.09 4.90 0.38
C ALA A 74 -2.95 3.87 1.12
N GLN A 75 -4.14 3.53 0.60
CA GLN A 75 -5.03 2.52 1.17
C GLN A 75 -4.46 1.10 1.15
N LEU A 76 -3.65 0.75 0.13
CA LEU A 76 -2.98 -0.56 0.12
C LEU A 76 -2.03 -0.70 1.30
N VAL A 77 -1.20 0.30 1.55
CA VAL A 77 -0.30 0.31 2.70
C VAL A 77 -1.08 0.33 4.01
N GLU A 78 -2.10 1.17 4.11
CA GLU A 78 -2.94 1.29 5.31
C GLU A 78 -3.56 -0.05 5.70
N ARG A 79 -4.00 -0.85 4.73
CA ARG A 79 -4.54 -2.18 4.96
C ARG A 79 -3.51 -3.15 5.55
N GLU A 80 -2.29 -3.16 5.02
CA GLU A 80 -1.21 -3.99 5.54
C GLU A 80 -0.81 -3.58 6.97
N ILE A 81 -0.80 -2.29 7.23
CA ILE A 81 -0.51 -1.74 8.56
C ILE A 81 -1.61 -2.10 9.57
N GLU A 82 -2.87 -2.06 9.16
CA GLU A 82 -3.98 -2.47 10.02
C GLU A 82 -3.96 -3.97 10.31
N HIS A 83 -3.59 -4.82 9.34
CA HIS A 83 -3.36 -6.24 9.58
C HIS A 83 -2.23 -6.43 10.60
N THR A 84 -1.13 -5.70 10.45
CA THR A 84 -0.01 -5.77 11.41
C THR A 84 -0.44 -5.38 12.82
N ARG A 85 -1.31 -4.38 12.96
CA ARG A 85 -1.89 -4.00 14.25
C ARG A 85 -2.63 -5.17 14.90
N GLN A 86 -3.48 -5.86 14.13
CA GLN A 86 -4.25 -7.01 14.61
C GLN A 86 -3.34 -8.18 14.96
N ASP A 87 -2.31 -8.41 14.17
CA ASP A 87 -1.34 -9.48 14.42
C ASP A 87 -0.55 -9.24 15.71
N VAL A 88 -0.07 -8.01 15.95
CA VAL A 88 0.68 -7.70 17.18
C VAL A 88 -0.22 -7.75 18.41
N GLU A 89 -1.48 -7.34 18.32
CA GLU A 89 -2.45 -7.48 19.41
C GLU A 89 -2.70 -8.95 19.75
N SER A 90 -2.86 -9.80 18.73
CA SER A 90 -3.06 -11.23 18.90
C SER A 90 -1.85 -11.90 19.56
N LEU A 91 -0.64 -11.55 19.14
CA LEU A 91 0.59 -12.05 19.76
C LEU A 91 0.72 -11.59 21.23
N ALA A 92 0.38 -10.33 21.51
CA ALA A 92 0.41 -9.79 22.87
C ALA A 92 -0.58 -10.53 23.80
N GLN A 93 -1.78 -10.83 23.31
CA GLN A 93 -2.77 -11.63 24.02
C GLN A 93 -2.30 -13.07 24.25
N THR A 94 -1.72 -13.69 23.22
CA THR A 94 -1.17 -15.04 23.32
C THR A 94 -0.07 -15.10 24.36
N MET A 95 0.83 -14.12 24.36
CA MET A 95 1.92 -14.07 25.34
C MET A 95 1.40 -13.90 26.77
N ALA A 96 0.42 -13.02 26.98
CA ALA A 96 -0.22 -12.85 28.26
C ALA A 96 -0.85 -14.17 28.79
N LEU A 97 -1.48 -14.94 27.88
CA LEU A 97 -2.06 -16.23 28.24
C LEU A 97 -1.01 -17.28 28.61
N ILE A 98 0.09 -17.36 27.86
CA ILE A 98 1.19 -18.28 28.16
C ILE A 98 1.72 -18.04 29.58
N LEU A 99 1.90 -16.79 29.98
CA LEU A 99 2.42 -16.44 31.30
C LEU A 99 1.39 -16.61 32.43
N SER A 100 0.11 -16.39 32.16
CA SER A 100 -0.95 -16.50 33.17
C SER A 100 -1.36 -17.94 33.49
N GLU A 101 -1.04 -18.89 32.63
CA GLU A 101 -1.50 -20.26 32.72
C GLU A 101 -0.36 -21.29 32.65
N PRO A 102 0.67 -21.21 33.53
CA PRO A 102 1.89 -22.00 33.43
C PRO A 102 1.69 -23.52 33.44
N GLY A 103 0.59 -23.99 34.03
CA GLY A 103 0.28 -25.43 34.09
C GLY A 103 -0.11 -26.08 32.77
N GLN A 104 -0.32 -25.29 31.72
CA GLN A 104 -0.72 -25.79 30.39
C GLN A 104 0.42 -25.95 29.41
N TYR A 105 1.54 -25.31 29.68
CA TYR A 105 2.68 -25.30 28.79
C TYR A 105 3.83 -26.07 29.41
N ALA A 106 4.45 -26.96 28.62
CA ALA A 106 5.70 -27.57 29.04
C ALA A 106 6.83 -26.56 28.78
N PRO A 107 7.71 -26.30 29.75
CA PRO A 107 8.91 -25.49 29.52
C PRO A 107 9.74 -26.07 28.37
N ARG A 108 10.19 -25.20 27.46
CA ARG A 108 11.05 -25.56 26.33
C ARG A 108 12.24 -24.62 26.21
N ALA A 109 13.28 -25.08 25.51
CA ALA A 109 14.42 -24.25 25.17
C ALA A 109 14.33 -23.77 23.71
N LEU A 110 14.79 -22.56 23.47
CA LEU A 110 15.03 -22.01 22.15
C LEU A 110 16.54 -21.95 21.88
N PRO A 111 16.96 -21.91 20.61
CA PRO A 111 18.35 -21.62 20.25
C PRO A 111 18.85 -20.36 20.95
N ASP A 112 20.10 -20.39 21.41
CA ASP A 112 20.79 -19.30 22.08
C ASP A 112 21.82 -18.70 21.12
N PRO A 113 21.72 -17.43 20.72
CA PRO A 113 22.64 -16.82 19.76
C PRO A 113 24.08 -16.70 20.26
N HIS A 114 24.36 -16.92 21.57
CA HIS A 114 25.72 -17.04 22.11
C HIS A 114 26.41 -18.37 21.73
N ARG A 115 25.64 -19.43 21.44
CA ARG A 115 26.14 -20.80 21.27
C ARG A 115 25.76 -21.41 19.95
N ASP A 116 24.60 -21.02 19.45
CA ASP A 116 23.95 -21.64 18.29
C ASP A 116 24.06 -20.74 17.07
N GLY A 117 24.22 -21.33 15.90
CA GLY A 117 24.07 -20.60 14.63
C GLY A 117 22.61 -20.43 14.32
N ILE A 118 22.09 -19.19 14.38
CA ILE A 118 20.69 -18.88 14.09
C ILE A 118 20.56 -18.54 12.60
N VAL A 119 19.59 -19.13 11.93
CA VAL A 119 19.27 -18.80 10.54
C VAL A 119 18.07 -17.87 10.45
N SER A 120 17.95 -17.19 9.31
CA SER A 120 16.85 -16.27 9.03
C SER A 120 15.48 -16.96 9.22
N GLY A 121 14.64 -16.39 10.06
CA GLY A 121 13.30 -16.89 10.38
C GLY A 121 13.23 -17.93 11.50
N GLU A 122 14.36 -18.35 12.05
CA GLU A 122 14.42 -19.27 13.18
C GLU A 122 14.21 -18.51 14.50
N PRO A 123 13.27 -18.94 15.36
CA PRO A 123 13.09 -18.34 16.66
C PRO A 123 14.29 -18.60 17.58
N TYR A 124 14.70 -17.58 18.31
CA TYR A 124 15.79 -17.67 19.28
C TYR A 124 15.46 -16.87 20.56
N LEU A 125 16.16 -17.22 21.63
CA LEU A 125 16.10 -16.51 22.89
C LEU A 125 17.42 -15.78 23.16
N ASN A 126 17.40 -14.47 23.23
CA ASN A 126 18.53 -13.66 23.71
C ASN A 126 18.29 -13.24 25.13
N PHE A 127 19.22 -13.60 26.00
CA PHE A 127 19.28 -13.18 27.38
C PHE A 127 20.72 -12.76 27.65
N SER A 128 20.97 -11.45 27.67
CA SER A 128 22.33 -10.90 27.71
C SER A 128 23.12 -11.41 28.93
N ASP A 129 24.44 -11.51 28.81
CA ASP A 129 25.31 -11.99 29.87
C ASP A 129 25.11 -11.21 31.19
N ALA A 130 24.81 -9.92 31.10
CA ALA A 130 24.55 -9.07 32.25
C ALA A 130 23.28 -9.50 33.01
N LEU A 131 22.21 -9.86 32.30
CA LEU A 131 20.94 -10.31 32.85
C LEU A 131 21.01 -11.77 33.29
N ALA A 132 21.72 -12.61 32.53
CA ALA A 132 21.90 -14.02 32.84
C ALA A 132 22.60 -14.27 34.18
N ALA A 133 23.49 -13.36 34.58
CA ALA A 133 24.17 -13.43 35.87
C ALA A 133 23.25 -13.19 37.07
N GLU A 134 22.09 -12.56 36.87
CA GLU A 134 21.10 -12.22 37.89
C GLU A 134 19.91 -13.16 37.91
N ALA A 135 19.85 -14.12 36.96
CA ALA A 135 18.70 -15.01 36.79
C ALA A 135 18.56 -16.04 37.92
N ASP A 136 17.41 -16.08 38.55
CA ASP A 136 17.00 -17.07 39.52
C ASP A 136 16.16 -18.20 38.88
N ASP A 137 15.78 -19.20 39.70
CA ASP A 137 14.97 -20.35 39.23
C ASP A 137 13.61 -19.92 38.72
N GLU A 138 12.96 -18.88 39.26
CA GLU A 138 11.67 -18.36 38.83
C GLU A 138 11.76 -17.76 37.40
N LEU A 139 12.79 -16.99 37.15
CA LEU A 139 13.05 -16.43 35.85
C LEU A 139 13.39 -17.51 34.80
N GLN A 140 14.10 -18.59 35.19
CA GLN A 140 14.36 -19.72 34.29
C GLN A 140 13.08 -20.47 33.92
N GLU A 141 12.14 -20.61 34.85
CA GLU A 141 10.84 -21.19 34.58
C GLU A 141 10.01 -20.30 33.65
N GLU A 142 9.97 -18.97 33.90
CA GLU A 142 9.34 -17.97 33.00
C GLU A 142 9.90 -18.07 31.58
N LEU A 143 11.22 -18.12 31.42
CA LEU A 143 11.86 -18.26 30.12
C LEU A 143 11.44 -19.53 29.37
N GLY A 144 11.38 -20.66 30.07
CA GLY A 144 10.95 -21.92 29.50
C GLY A 144 9.48 -21.90 29.04
N LEU A 145 8.62 -21.23 29.80
CA LEU A 145 7.20 -21.05 29.44
C LEU A 145 7.05 -20.07 28.26
N ALA A 146 7.71 -18.92 28.34
CA ALA A 146 7.68 -17.88 27.32
C ALA A 146 8.14 -18.39 25.95
N ALA A 147 9.08 -19.36 25.93
CA ALA A 147 9.57 -19.98 24.70
C ALA A 147 8.46 -20.62 23.83
N ASN A 148 7.29 -20.94 24.41
CA ASN A 148 6.17 -21.50 23.66
C ASN A 148 5.55 -20.49 22.67
N ILE A 149 5.79 -19.17 22.83
CA ILE A 149 5.36 -18.18 21.85
C ILE A 149 5.95 -18.44 20.46
N ALA A 150 7.11 -19.10 20.39
CA ALA A 150 7.78 -19.41 19.13
C ALA A 150 6.90 -20.18 18.13
N ASP A 151 5.95 -20.97 18.61
CA ASP A 151 5.03 -21.73 17.76
C ASP A 151 3.94 -20.84 17.12
N THR A 152 3.78 -19.64 17.63
CA THR A 152 2.78 -18.66 17.17
C THR A 152 3.41 -17.45 16.49
N LEU A 153 4.74 -17.34 16.46
CA LEU A 153 5.40 -16.27 15.73
C LEU A 153 5.03 -16.35 14.25
N LEU A 154 4.74 -15.17 13.70
CA LEU A 154 4.31 -15.05 12.32
C LEU A 154 5.45 -15.43 11.36
N PRO A 155 5.12 -16.06 10.22
CA PRO A 155 6.12 -16.35 9.22
C PRO A 155 6.67 -15.04 8.65
N LEU A 156 7.99 -14.93 8.69
CA LEU A 156 8.70 -13.80 8.08
C LEU A 156 8.61 -13.87 6.56
N GLY A 157 8.52 -12.71 5.93
CA GLY A 157 8.31 -12.60 4.50
C GLY A 157 8.71 -11.23 3.96
N ARG A 158 8.06 -10.81 2.90
CA ARG A 158 8.39 -9.53 2.28
C ARG A 158 8.01 -8.34 3.15
N PHE A 159 6.91 -8.45 3.90
CA PHE A 159 6.38 -7.34 4.70
C PHE A 159 6.89 -7.37 6.15
N TYR A 160 7.09 -8.55 6.74
CA TYR A 160 7.61 -8.70 8.10
C TYR A 160 9.08 -9.12 8.07
N THR A 161 9.94 -8.31 8.66
CA THR A 161 11.38 -8.59 8.77
C THR A 161 11.79 -9.11 10.14
N GLY A 162 10.98 -8.91 11.15
CA GLY A 162 11.21 -9.40 12.50
C GLY A 162 9.91 -9.51 13.28
N VAL A 163 9.82 -10.49 14.17
CA VAL A 163 8.75 -10.63 15.16
C VAL A 163 9.41 -11.00 16.48
N PHE A 164 9.08 -10.26 17.54
CA PHE A 164 9.78 -10.41 18.80
C PHE A 164 8.94 -10.06 20.02
N VAL A 165 9.37 -10.59 21.15
CA VAL A 165 8.77 -10.37 22.48
C VAL A 165 9.89 -9.97 23.43
N GLY A 166 9.78 -8.80 24.04
CA GLY A 166 10.67 -8.34 25.10
C GLY A 166 9.94 -8.31 26.43
N SER A 167 10.55 -8.90 27.46
CA SER A 167 9.95 -8.94 28.78
C SER A 167 10.36 -7.76 29.69
N ARG A 168 9.59 -7.58 30.76
CA ARG A 168 10.00 -6.68 31.86
C ARG A 168 11.29 -7.11 32.56
N HIS A 169 11.65 -8.41 32.47
CA HIS A 169 12.87 -8.97 33.03
C HIS A 169 14.08 -8.85 32.10
N GLY A 170 13.87 -8.32 30.87
CA GLY A 170 14.96 -7.99 29.95
C GLY A 170 15.37 -9.09 28.99
N TRP A 171 14.68 -10.24 28.95
CA TRP A 171 14.90 -11.23 27.91
C TRP A 171 14.17 -10.87 26.61
N LEU A 172 14.67 -11.39 25.50
CA LEU A 172 14.11 -11.21 24.16
C LEU A 172 13.92 -12.59 23.50
N ILE A 173 12.70 -12.90 23.08
CA ILE A 173 12.44 -13.97 22.11
C ILE A 173 12.16 -13.30 20.77
N ALA A 174 12.86 -13.71 19.72
CA ALA A 174 12.73 -13.10 18.42
C ALA A 174 12.90 -14.13 17.29
N ALA A 175 12.32 -13.79 16.15
CA ALA A 175 12.64 -14.37 14.86
C ALA A 175 12.89 -13.20 13.90
N ASP A 176 14.06 -13.16 13.29
CA ASP A 176 14.47 -12.09 12.38
C ASP A 176 14.74 -12.62 10.99
N SER A 177 14.53 -11.78 9.98
CA SER A 177 14.87 -12.09 8.60
C SER A 177 16.14 -11.35 8.16
N LYS A 178 16.90 -12.03 7.29
CA LYS A 178 18.00 -11.43 6.56
C LYS A 178 17.69 -11.50 5.06
N PRO A 179 17.98 -10.44 4.29
CA PRO A 179 17.63 -10.39 2.87
C PRO A 179 18.14 -11.56 2.02
N ASP A 180 19.28 -12.15 2.40
CA ASP A 180 19.88 -13.31 1.73
C ASP A 180 19.39 -14.68 2.27
N GLY A 181 18.53 -14.68 3.31
CA GLY A 181 18.02 -15.89 3.96
C GLY A 181 19.09 -16.69 4.71
N GLY A 182 20.29 -16.14 4.87
CA GLY A 182 21.43 -16.78 5.51
C GLY A 182 21.42 -16.73 7.03
N ALA A 183 22.56 -17.08 7.63
CA ALA A 183 22.76 -17.00 9.07
C ALA A 183 22.71 -15.54 9.57
N LEU A 184 22.08 -15.34 10.71
CA LEU A 184 22.08 -14.05 11.40
C LEU A 184 23.46 -13.82 12.05
N HIS A 185 23.88 -12.58 12.06
CA HIS A 185 25.14 -12.18 12.70
C HIS A 185 24.83 -11.19 13.82
N PHE A 186 25.01 -11.64 15.04
CA PHE A 186 24.78 -10.81 16.21
C PHE A 186 26.04 -10.04 16.59
N SER A 187 25.91 -8.75 16.88
CA SER A 187 27.03 -7.96 17.38
C SER A 187 27.38 -8.37 18.82
N GLU A 188 28.63 -8.21 19.22
CA GLU A 188 29.06 -8.43 20.61
C GLU A 188 28.19 -7.62 21.60
N LYS A 189 27.85 -6.39 21.25
CA LYS A 189 26.96 -5.56 22.06
C LYS A 189 25.56 -6.16 22.22
N PHE A 190 25.00 -6.76 21.16
CA PHE A 190 23.70 -7.43 21.21
C PHE A 190 23.74 -8.62 22.17
N LEU A 191 24.80 -9.42 22.11
CA LEU A 191 24.95 -10.61 22.94
C LEU A 191 25.18 -10.23 24.41
N THR A 192 26.06 -9.29 24.69
CA THR A 192 26.52 -9.02 26.06
C THR A 192 25.65 -8.03 26.83
N SER A 193 25.00 -7.08 26.20
CA SER A 193 24.36 -5.95 26.85
C SER A 193 23.05 -5.48 26.23
N TYR A 194 22.43 -6.25 25.33
CA TYR A 194 21.13 -5.88 24.78
C TYR A 194 20.05 -6.02 25.84
N ASP A 195 19.29 -4.95 25.99
CA ASP A 195 18.12 -4.90 26.85
C ASP A 195 16.92 -4.37 26.05
N PRO A 196 15.86 -5.19 25.79
CA PRO A 196 14.68 -4.76 25.06
C PRO A 196 13.99 -3.54 25.69
N ARG A 197 14.06 -3.40 27.03
CA ARG A 197 13.45 -2.28 27.78
C ARG A 197 14.05 -0.92 27.40
N GLU A 198 15.29 -0.90 26.94
CA GLU A 198 15.98 0.30 26.48
C GLU A 198 15.61 0.69 25.03
N MET A 199 14.98 -0.18 24.28
CA MET A 199 14.63 0.03 22.90
C MET A 199 13.42 0.96 22.74
N ASN A 200 13.40 1.72 21.66
CA ASN A 200 12.37 2.73 21.39
C ASN A 200 10.97 2.12 21.29
N TRP A 201 10.82 0.99 20.60
CA TRP A 201 9.56 0.28 20.46
C TRP A 201 8.98 -0.15 21.82
N TYR A 202 9.83 -0.64 22.71
CA TYR A 202 9.41 -1.04 24.05
C TYR A 202 8.97 0.16 24.91
N LYS A 203 9.79 1.22 24.92
CA LYS A 203 9.51 2.47 25.67
C LYS A 203 8.24 3.15 25.19
N LEU A 204 8.00 3.17 23.88
CA LEU A 204 6.80 3.79 23.31
C LEU A 204 5.54 3.00 23.69
N ALA A 205 5.54 1.67 23.49
CA ALA A 205 4.38 0.82 23.77
C ALA A 205 4.05 0.76 25.26
N SER A 206 5.07 0.58 26.11
CA SER A 206 4.89 0.55 27.58
C SER A 206 4.35 1.88 28.13
N LYS A 207 4.78 3.02 27.58
CA LYS A 207 4.29 4.34 27.98
C LYS A 207 2.88 4.61 27.48
N ALA A 208 2.55 4.20 26.25
CA ALA A 208 1.26 4.44 25.65
C ALA A 208 0.17 3.51 26.22
N GLY A 209 0.54 2.31 26.68
CA GLY A 209 -0.42 1.30 27.16
C GLY A 209 -1.31 0.70 26.06
N THR A 210 -0.96 0.93 24.80
CA THR A 210 -1.69 0.48 23.61
C THR A 210 -0.73 0.25 22.45
N VAL A 211 -1.25 -0.26 21.32
CA VAL A 211 -0.46 -0.43 20.08
C VAL A 211 0.08 0.90 19.60
N VAL A 212 1.35 0.89 19.24
CA VAL A 212 2.07 2.04 18.69
C VAL A 212 2.92 1.64 17.48
N PHE A 213 3.25 2.62 16.64
CA PHE A 213 4.23 2.49 15.58
C PHE A 213 5.43 3.37 15.87
N THR A 214 6.63 2.85 15.63
CA THR A 214 7.86 3.65 15.74
C THR A 214 8.08 4.55 14.52
N ASP A 215 8.97 5.52 14.64
CA ASP A 215 9.57 6.18 13.46
C ASP A 215 10.39 5.15 12.65
N LEU A 216 10.66 5.46 11.39
CA LEU A 216 11.53 4.68 10.51
C LEU A 216 12.95 4.60 11.08
N TYR A 217 13.50 3.39 11.17
CA TYR A 217 14.87 3.13 11.61
C TYR A 217 15.50 1.95 10.84
N THR A 218 16.77 1.70 11.08
CA THR A 218 17.45 0.51 10.54
C THR A 218 17.70 -0.45 11.69
N ASP A 219 17.26 -1.70 11.53
CA ASP A 219 17.46 -2.76 12.50
C ASP A 219 18.92 -3.25 12.56
N THR A 220 19.22 -4.18 13.45
CA THR A 220 20.54 -4.77 13.61
C THR A 220 20.99 -5.62 12.42
N ASN A 221 20.06 -6.07 11.59
CA ASN A 221 20.32 -6.88 10.40
C ASN A 221 20.43 -6.03 9.11
N GLY A 222 20.28 -4.70 9.22
CA GLY A 222 20.38 -3.76 8.13
C GLY A 222 19.06 -3.51 7.38
N ASN A 223 17.93 -4.06 7.84
CA ASN A 223 16.63 -3.79 7.26
C ASN A 223 16.13 -2.42 7.69
N ARG A 224 15.60 -1.64 6.78
CA ARG A 224 14.84 -0.42 7.12
C ARG A 224 13.42 -0.82 7.50
N CYS A 225 13.01 -0.51 8.71
CA CYS A 225 11.74 -0.95 9.24
C CYS A 225 11.05 0.11 10.10
N ILE A 226 9.76 -0.09 10.32
CA ILE A 226 8.96 0.50 11.38
C ILE A 226 8.46 -0.65 12.26
N THR A 227 8.50 -0.49 13.56
CA THR A 227 7.96 -1.49 14.48
C THR A 227 6.54 -1.15 14.87
N CYS A 228 5.62 -2.09 14.67
CA CYS A 228 4.33 -2.11 15.36
C CYS A 228 4.52 -2.83 16.69
N ALA A 229 4.22 -2.18 17.82
CA ALA A 229 4.45 -2.74 19.13
C ALA A 229 3.23 -2.65 20.03
N ALA A 230 2.96 -3.71 20.80
CA ALA A 230 1.86 -3.80 21.74
C ALA A 230 2.34 -4.27 23.12
N PRO A 231 1.93 -3.61 24.21
CA PRO A 231 2.20 -4.11 25.55
C PRO A 231 1.30 -5.31 25.89
N PHE A 232 1.81 -6.23 26.69
CA PHE A 232 1.02 -7.28 27.30
C PHE A 232 1.23 -7.26 28.82
N TYR A 233 0.22 -7.78 29.52
CA TYR A 233 0.09 -7.61 30.97
C TYR A 233 -0.15 -8.97 31.63
N ASP A 234 0.28 -9.09 32.87
CA ASP A 234 -0.02 -10.17 33.79
C ASP A 234 -0.66 -9.61 35.09
N GLU A 235 -0.80 -10.45 36.11
CA GLU A 235 -1.35 -10.06 37.40
C GLU A 235 -0.53 -8.99 38.14
N GLN A 236 0.75 -8.86 37.80
CA GLN A 236 1.70 -7.89 38.39
C GLN A 236 1.75 -6.56 37.63
N GLY A 237 1.08 -6.49 36.48
CA GLY A 237 1.06 -5.29 35.60
C GLY A 237 1.69 -5.54 34.25
N LEU A 238 2.50 -4.59 33.74
CA LEU A 238 3.19 -4.74 32.46
C LEU A 238 4.18 -5.90 32.51
N ALA A 239 3.91 -6.96 31.76
CA ALA A 239 4.78 -8.13 31.66
C ALA A 239 5.83 -7.96 30.55
N GLY A 240 5.47 -7.23 29.49
CA GLY A 240 6.41 -6.98 28.40
C GLY A 240 5.75 -6.29 27.21
N VAL A 241 6.45 -6.32 26.08
CA VAL A 241 6.00 -5.74 24.81
C VAL A 241 6.30 -6.71 23.69
N VAL A 242 5.33 -6.93 22.80
CA VAL A 242 5.50 -7.65 21.55
C VAL A 242 5.75 -6.63 20.43
N GLY A 243 6.62 -6.96 19.48
CA GLY A 243 6.90 -6.13 18.32
C GLY A 243 6.93 -6.91 17.02
N ILE A 244 6.49 -6.27 15.96
CA ILE A 244 6.58 -6.74 14.58
C ILE A 244 7.25 -5.66 13.74
N ASP A 245 8.36 -6.00 13.12
CA ASP A 245 9.06 -5.12 12.19
C ASP A 245 8.50 -5.22 10.79
N CYS A 246 7.87 -4.13 10.34
CA CYS A 246 7.38 -3.99 8.98
C CYS A 246 8.50 -3.46 8.07
N ASN A 247 8.71 -4.14 6.96
CA ASN A 247 9.72 -3.79 5.96
C ASN A 247 9.36 -2.49 5.24
N ALA A 248 10.08 -1.44 5.53
CA ALA A 248 9.88 -0.13 4.91
C ALA A 248 10.26 -0.10 3.42
N ASP A 249 11.17 -0.97 2.98
CA ASP A 249 11.50 -1.12 1.55
C ASP A 249 10.36 -1.78 0.76
N GLU A 250 9.56 -2.62 1.41
CA GLU A 250 8.35 -3.15 0.79
C GLU A 250 7.27 -2.07 0.65
N ILE A 251 7.11 -1.20 1.66
CA ILE A 251 6.25 -0.01 1.58
C ILE A 251 6.72 0.88 0.42
N TYR A 252 8.02 1.14 0.33
CA TYR A 252 8.62 1.87 -0.78
C TYR A 252 8.29 1.22 -2.13
N ARG A 253 8.47 -0.09 -2.25
CA ARG A 253 8.23 -0.83 -3.49
C ARG A 253 6.76 -0.78 -3.94
N GLN A 254 5.83 -0.84 -3.00
CA GLN A 254 4.40 -0.78 -3.29
C GLN A 254 3.94 0.62 -3.71
N THR A 255 4.52 1.65 -3.12
CA THR A 255 4.14 3.05 -3.37
C THR A 255 4.93 3.68 -4.52
N MET A 256 6.25 3.47 -4.58
CA MET A 256 7.15 4.17 -5.50
C MET A 256 7.23 3.58 -6.92
N SER A 257 6.33 2.67 -7.31
CA SER A 257 6.31 2.19 -8.70
C SER A 257 5.99 3.36 -9.67
N THR A 258 6.97 3.69 -10.50
CA THR A 258 7.05 4.94 -11.26
C THR A 258 6.32 4.93 -12.61
N LYS A 259 5.64 3.83 -12.99
CA LYS A 259 5.00 3.76 -14.31
C LYS A 259 3.57 3.22 -14.21
N THR A 260 2.62 4.06 -14.52
CA THR A 260 1.23 3.66 -14.76
C THR A 260 0.80 4.24 -16.11
N GLY A 261 0.48 3.37 -17.06
CA GLY A 261 -0.04 3.80 -18.37
C GLY A 261 0.94 4.59 -19.25
N GLY A 262 2.26 4.46 -19.05
CA GLY A 262 3.27 5.13 -19.87
C GLY A 262 3.70 6.51 -19.37
N THR A 263 3.07 7.06 -18.34
CA THR A 263 3.44 8.33 -17.72
C THR A 263 4.38 8.07 -16.53
N ALA A 264 5.48 8.80 -16.45
CA ALA A 264 6.40 8.77 -15.33
C ALA A 264 5.85 9.69 -14.22
N PHE A 265 5.78 9.17 -13.01
CA PHE A 265 5.43 9.94 -11.82
C PHE A 265 6.61 9.91 -10.87
N ASP A 266 6.89 11.04 -10.23
CA ASP A 266 7.73 11.04 -9.07
C ASP A 266 6.89 10.97 -7.81
N SER A 267 7.34 10.11 -6.89
CA SER A 267 6.59 9.78 -5.68
C SER A 267 7.45 10.00 -4.44
N PHE A 268 6.81 10.37 -3.34
CA PHE A 268 7.50 10.53 -2.06
C PHE A 268 6.54 10.26 -0.89
N ILE A 269 7.12 10.01 0.28
CA ILE A 269 6.38 9.83 1.53
C ILE A 269 6.91 10.82 2.55
N LEU A 270 6.00 11.55 3.20
CA LEU A 270 6.28 12.42 4.34
C LEU A 270 5.84 11.76 5.64
N ASN A 271 6.60 12.00 6.71
CA ASN A 271 6.16 11.71 8.06
C ASN A 271 5.40 12.91 8.70
N ARG A 272 4.92 12.76 9.93
CA ARG A 272 4.22 13.83 10.69
C ARG A 272 5.08 15.07 10.94
N LYS A 273 6.41 14.94 10.85
CA LYS A 273 7.36 16.07 11.02
C LYS A 273 7.61 16.80 9.71
N GLY A 274 6.98 16.40 8.60
CA GLY A 274 7.20 16.96 7.28
C GLY A 274 8.50 16.49 6.61
N GLU A 275 9.16 15.48 7.17
CA GLU A 275 10.41 14.94 6.65
C GLU A 275 10.13 13.89 5.57
N ILE A 276 10.91 13.93 4.48
CA ILE A 276 10.84 12.94 3.40
C ILE A 276 11.48 11.65 3.88
N LEU A 277 10.67 10.58 3.98
CA LEU A 277 11.14 9.23 4.34
C LEU A 277 11.61 8.45 3.13
N PHE A 278 10.89 8.59 2.03
CA PHE A 278 11.12 7.90 0.76
C PHE A 278 10.85 8.86 -0.39
N SER A 279 11.63 8.71 -1.46
CA SER A 279 11.44 9.43 -2.71
C SER A 279 11.90 8.59 -3.88
N SER A 280 11.24 8.73 -5.02
CA SER A 280 11.71 8.20 -6.31
C SER A 280 12.78 9.10 -6.95
N GLN A 281 12.90 10.35 -6.49
CA GLN A 281 13.92 11.29 -6.96
C GLN A 281 15.25 11.08 -6.22
N ALA A 282 16.33 11.00 -6.98
CA ALA A 282 17.68 10.89 -6.44
C ALA A 282 18.27 12.25 -6.05
N GLU A 283 17.83 13.33 -6.67
CA GLU A 283 18.34 14.69 -6.49
C GLU A 283 17.17 15.69 -6.48
N GLY A 284 17.39 16.91 -5.96
CA GLY A 284 16.40 17.98 -5.93
C GLY A 284 15.69 18.14 -4.58
N THR A 285 14.66 18.96 -4.57
CA THR A 285 13.91 19.32 -3.35
C THR A 285 13.18 18.13 -2.72
N LEU A 286 12.71 17.17 -3.53
CA LEU A 286 12.01 15.99 -3.05
C LEU A 286 12.93 14.78 -2.80
N ALA A 287 14.24 14.88 -3.04
CA ALA A 287 15.18 13.80 -2.76
C ALA A 287 15.36 13.59 -1.25
N VAL A 288 15.59 12.32 -0.87
CA VAL A 288 15.99 11.99 0.51
C VAL A 288 17.45 12.45 0.70
N GLY A 289 17.66 13.46 1.53
CA GLY A 289 19.00 13.96 1.87
C GLY A 289 19.64 13.21 3.03
N ASP A 290 20.95 13.40 3.25
CA ASP A 290 21.67 12.87 4.41
C ASP A 290 21.11 13.42 5.73
N GLU A 291 20.65 14.68 5.72
CA GLU A 291 19.87 15.28 6.81
C GLU A 291 18.39 15.28 6.41
N ARG A 292 17.53 14.78 7.30
CA ARG A 292 16.08 14.82 7.11
C ARG A 292 15.61 16.26 7.09
N ARG A 293 15.19 16.73 5.91
CA ARG A 293 14.67 18.09 5.72
C ARG A 293 13.17 18.11 5.89
N ASP A 294 12.68 19.11 6.62
CA ASP A 294 11.26 19.40 6.72
C ASP A 294 10.80 20.12 5.45
N LEU A 295 9.98 19.45 4.64
CA LEU A 295 9.48 19.97 3.36
C LEU A 295 8.59 21.22 3.54
N ARG A 296 7.99 21.43 4.74
CA ARG A 296 7.25 22.65 5.07
C ARG A 296 8.12 23.89 5.13
N GLN A 297 9.44 23.70 5.22
CA GLN A 297 10.45 24.76 5.28
C GLN A 297 11.24 24.89 3.97
N CYS A 298 10.81 24.22 2.90
CA CYS A 298 11.44 24.39 1.59
C CYS A 298 11.24 25.81 1.05
N GLY A 299 12.12 26.25 0.15
CA GLY A 299 12.08 27.62 -0.41
C GLY A 299 10.86 27.91 -1.29
N GLU A 300 10.05 26.92 -1.61
CA GLU A 300 8.91 27.02 -2.53
C GLU A 300 7.58 27.03 -1.75
N GLN A 301 6.96 28.20 -1.68
CA GLN A 301 5.80 28.46 -0.84
C GLN A 301 4.60 27.55 -1.14
N SER A 302 4.32 27.24 -2.42
CA SER A 302 3.22 26.36 -2.81
C SER A 302 3.43 24.95 -2.31
N LEU A 303 4.64 24.41 -2.48
CA LEU A 303 5.01 23.08 -2.01
C LEU A 303 5.01 22.99 -0.47
N ALA A 304 5.53 24.01 0.20
CA ALA A 304 5.56 24.07 1.67
C ALA A 304 4.14 24.09 2.27
N LEU A 305 3.20 24.77 1.63
CA LEU A 305 1.78 24.82 2.04
C LEU A 305 1.13 23.43 1.95
N GLU A 306 1.32 22.76 0.82
CA GLU A 306 0.77 21.42 0.63
C GLU A 306 1.46 20.39 1.52
N ALA A 307 2.77 20.50 1.75
CA ALA A 307 3.48 19.67 2.73
C ALA A 307 2.89 19.84 4.16
N ALA A 308 2.47 21.04 4.53
CA ALA A 308 1.76 21.24 5.81
C ALA A 308 0.40 20.53 5.82
N ALA A 309 -0.39 20.64 4.75
CA ALA A 309 -1.68 19.94 4.61
C ALA A 309 -1.52 18.41 4.63
N MET A 310 -0.45 17.89 4.00
CA MET A 310 -0.08 16.48 4.06
C MET A 310 0.17 16.01 5.50
N THR A 311 0.90 16.80 6.30
CA THR A 311 1.17 16.46 7.71
C THR A 311 -0.08 16.54 8.61
N GLU A 312 -1.12 17.26 8.20
CA GLU A 312 -2.43 17.31 8.84
C GLU A 312 -3.35 16.14 8.47
N GLY A 313 -2.91 15.24 7.58
CA GLY A 313 -3.70 14.08 7.13
C GLY A 313 -4.76 14.44 6.10
N LYS A 314 -4.61 15.53 5.36
CA LYS A 314 -5.49 15.89 4.24
C LYS A 314 -5.15 15.11 2.98
N SER A 315 -6.10 15.04 2.04
CA SER A 315 -5.91 14.56 0.68
C SER A 315 -6.40 15.60 -0.31
N ASP A 316 -5.59 15.92 -1.32
CA ASP A 316 -5.92 16.91 -2.35
C ASP A 316 -5.07 16.72 -3.60
N VAL A 317 -5.40 17.50 -4.65
CA VAL A 317 -4.57 17.64 -5.86
C VAL A 317 -4.39 19.13 -6.14
N GLN A 318 -3.17 19.59 -6.01
CA GLN A 318 -2.84 21.01 -6.16
C GLN A 318 -1.68 21.23 -7.13
N LEU A 319 -1.64 22.43 -7.73
CA LEU A 319 -0.52 22.86 -8.55
C LEU A 319 0.56 23.44 -7.63
N VAL A 320 1.74 22.85 -7.66
CA VAL A 320 2.91 23.25 -6.89
C VAL A 320 4.10 23.53 -7.79
N THR A 321 5.08 24.27 -7.29
CA THR A 321 6.38 24.43 -7.94
C THR A 321 7.38 23.56 -7.21
N VAL A 322 8.19 22.78 -7.96
CA VAL A 322 9.30 21.98 -7.46
C VAL A 322 10.52 22.27 -8.31
N ASP A 323 11.60 22.74 -7.70
CA ASP A 323 12.84 23.16 -8.38
C ASP A 323 12.60 24.14 -9.53
N GLY A 324 11.63 25.07 -9.33
CA GLY A 324 11.25 26.09 -10.33
C GLY A 324 10.34 25.58 -11.45
N ILE A 325 9.94 24.30 -11.44
CA ILE A 325 9.07 23.67 -12.44
C ILE A 325 7.67 23.44 -11.86
N PRO A 326 6.60 23.75 -12.60
CA PRO A 326 5.24 23.51 -12.14
C PRO A 326 4.82 22.02 -12.30
N TYR A 327 4.29 21.45 -11.20
CA TYR A 327 3.78 20.09 -11.12
C TYR A 327 2.38 20.07 -10.50
N PHE A 328 1.57 19.10 -10.90
CA PHE A 328 0.43 18.69 -10.10
C PHE A 328 0.91 17.71 -9.03
N LEU A 329 0.65 18.06 -7.78
CA LEU A 329 0.89 17.21 -6.61
C LEU A 329 -0.45 16.66 -6.15
N ALA A 330 -0.58 15.33 -6.15
CA ALA A 330 -1.66 14.64 -5.45
C ALA A 330 -1.10 13.94 -4.21
N TYR A 331 -1.86 13.95 -3.14
CA TYR A 331 -1.45 13.30 -1.91
C TYR A 331 -2.64 12.72 -1.13
N ALA A 332 -2.36 11.67 -0.35
CA ALA A 332 -3.31 11.01 0.53
C ALA A 332 -2.62 10.53 1.82
N PRO A 333 -3.33 10.56 2.96
CA PRO A 333 -2.79 10.11 4.24
C PRO A 333 -2.71 8.59 4.34
N MET A 334 -1.77 8.12 5.14
CA MET A 334 -1.65 6.79 5.75
C MET A 334 -1.83 6.99 7.25
N GLU A 335 -3.09 6.96 7.71
CA GLU A 335 -3.49 7.46 9.03
C GLU A 335 -2.84 6.70 10.18
N SER A 336 -2.75 5.37 10.09
CA SER A 336 -2.16 4.52 11.11
C SER A 336 -0.70 4.85 11.40
N LEU A 337 0.07 5.20 10.37
CA LEU A 337 1.47 5.61 10.50
C LEU A 337 1.61 7.11 10.76
N GLY A 338 0.58 7.89 10.42
CA GLY A 338 0.66 9.34 10.35
C GLY A 338 1.61 9.83 9.28
N TRP A 339 1.72 9.08 8.20
CA TRP A 339 2.47 9.42 7.00
C TRP A 339 1.53 9.95 5.93
N SER A 340 2.10 10.53 4.90
CA SER A 340 1.35 10.99 3.73
C SER A 340 2.10 10.60 2.47
N PHE A 341 1.41 9.95 1.56
CA PHE A 341 1.94 9.58 0.26
C PHE A 341 1.63 10.70 -0.73
N GLY A 342 2.66 11.18 -1.43
CA GLY A 342 2.57 12.20 -2.47
C GLY A 342 3.09 11.71 -3.80
N GLN A 343 2.44 12.15 -4.88
CA GLN A 343 2.88 11.94 -6.26
C GLN A 343 2.83 13.23 -7.04
N ILE A 344 3.87 13.50 -7.83
CA ILE A 344 3.93 14.67 -8.73
C ILE A 344 3.99 14.23 -10.19
N ILE A 345 3.35 15.04 -11.04
CA ILE A 345 3.40 14.93 -12.50
C ILE A 345 3.61 16.32 -13.08
N GLY A 346 4.51 16.45 -14.05
CA GLY A 346 4.76 17.72 -14.72
C GLY A 346 3.50 18.29 -15.35
N GLN A 347 3.20 19.58 -15.11
CA GLN A 347 2.07 20.26 -15.74
C GLN A 347 2.15 20.17 -17.27
N ALA A 348 3.35 20.23 -17.82
CA ALA A 348 3.57 20.10 -19.27
C ALA A 348 3.15 18.71 -19.79
N GLU A 349 3.39 17.63 -19.02
CA GLU A 349 3.00 16.27 -19.40
C GLU A 349 1.48 16.07 -19.40
N VAL A 350 0.81 16.69 -18.43
CA VAL A 350 -0.67 16.69 -18.33
C VAL A 350 -1.29 17.43 -19.51
N ASN A 351 -0.67 18.54 -19.91
CA ASN A 351 -1.17 19.40 -20.98
C ASN A 351 -0.76 18.92 -22.37
N TYR A 352 0.28 18.07 -22.47
CA TYR A 352 0.82 17.62 -23.75
C TYR A 352 -0.23 16.97 -24.69
N PRO A 353 -1.08 16.03 -24.24
CA PRO A 353 -2.10 15.45 -25.10
C PRO A 353 -3.12 16.49 -25.60
N ALA A 354 -3.46 17.46 -24.75
CA ALA A 354 -4.36 18.55 -25.11
C ALA A 354 -3.72 19.53 -26.09
N GLN A 355 -2.44 19.86 -25.87
CA GLN A 355 -1.68 20.72 -26.79
C GLN A 355 -1.48 20.04 -28.14
N PHE A 356 -1.11 18.77 -28.14
CA PHE A 356 -0.94 17.98 -29.38
C PHE A 356 -2.25 17.87 -30.16
N ALA A 357 -3.36 17.58 -29.49
CA ALA A 357 -4.68 17.58 -30.11
C ALA A 357 -5.05 18.96 -30.65
N ARG A 358 -4.75 20.02 -29.89
CA ARG A 358 -4.96 21.42 -30.31
C ARG A 358 -4.13 21.76 -31.54
N ASP A 359 -2.83 21.49 -31.51
CA ASP A 359 -1.92 21.88 -32.59
C ASP A 359 -2.22 21.11 -33.88
N LYS A 360 -2.54 19.82 -33.76
CA LYS A 360 -2.98 18.99 -34.87
C LYS A 360 -4.35 19.44 -35.42
N LEU A 361 -5.25 19.85 -34.54
CA LEU A 361 -6.55 20.41 -34.93
C LEU A 361 -6.40 21.76 -35.68
N TRP A 362 -5.44 22.59 -35.24
CA TRP A 362 -5.13 23.83 -35.91
C TRP A 362 -4.45 23.63 -37.26
N GLU A 363 -3.57 22.62 -37.40
CA GLU A 363 -2.91 22.24 -38.63
C GLU A 363 -3.92 21.68 -39.65
N GLU A 364 -4.75 20.72 -39.23
CA GLU A 364 -5.84 20.15 -40.05
C GLU A 364 -6.88 21.23 -40.43
N MET A 365 -7.18 22.15 -39.51
CA MET A 365 -8.10 23.29 -39.81
C MET A 365 -7.51 24.28 -40.83
N ARG A 366 -6.19 24.51 -40.85
CA ARG A 366 -5.53 25.36 -41.83
C ARG A 366 -5.55 24.71 -43.23
N GLU A 367 -5.12 23.43 -43.32
CA GLU A 367 -5.15 22.68 -44.57
C GLU A 367 -6.57 22.58 -45.13
N PHE A 368 -7.56 22.29 -44.27
CA PHE A 368 -8.95 22.24 -44.66
C PHE A 368 -9.51 23.62 -45.15
N ALA A 369 -9.10 24.71 -44.49
CA ALA A 369 -9.49 26.06 -44.91
C ALA A 369 -8.89 26.47 -46.27
N ASP A 370 -7.67 26.03 -46.55
CA ASP A 370 -6.98 26.28 -47.80
C ASP A 370 -7.56 25.39 -48.94
N ASP A 371 -7.90 24.13 -48.66
CA ASP A 371 -8.60 23.22 -49.59
C ASP A 371 -10.03 23.67 -49.88
N LEU A 372 -10.75 24.16 -48.87
CA LEU A 372 -12.09 24.76 -49.09
C LEU A 372 -12.03 26.04 -49.91
N ARG A 373 -11.01 26.87 -49.74
CA ARG A 373 -10.77 28.04 -50.60
C ARG A 373 -10.55 27.62 -52.06
N GLY A 374 -9.76 26.57 -52.27
CA GLY A 374 -9.53 25.98 -53.62
C GLY A 374 -10.77 25.33 -54.22
N ALA A 375 -11.47 24.51 -53.44
CA ALA A 375 -12.68 23.78 -53.88
C ALA A 375 -13.91 24.67 -54.06
N PHE A 376 -14.06 25.72 -53.23
CA PHE A 376 -15.18 26.65 -53.31
C PHE A 376 -15.15 27.47 -54.61
N LEU A 377 -14.01 27.70 -55.17
CA LEU A 377 -13.81 28.37 -56.46
C LEU A 377 -14.13 27.47 -57.67
N GLN A 378 -14.17 26.15 -57.49
CA GLN A 378 -14.37 25.21 -58.58
C GLN A 378 -15.63 24.31 -58.53
N LEU A 379 -16.24 24.03 -57.35
CA LEU A 379 -17.26 22.99 -57.27
C LEU A 379 -18.29 23.23 -56.14
N SER A 380 -19.32 24.05 -56.40
CA SER A 380 -20.37 24.34 -55.44
C SER A 380 -21.35 23.20 -55.15
N ALA A 381 -21.44 22.18 -55.96
CA ALA A 381 -22.38 21.07 -55.75
C ALA A 381 -21.70 19.75 -55.28
N GLY A 382 -20.45 19.53 -55.60
CA GLY A 382 -19.70 18.30 -55.20
C GLY A 382 -19.21 18.29 -53.76
N GLY A 383 -18.97 19.46 -53.18
CA GLY A 383 -18.41 19.60 -51.82
C GLY A 383 -19.35 19.10 -50.71
N VAL A 384 -20.69 19.24 -50.89
CA VAL A 384 -21.66 18.76 -49.91
C VAL A 384 -21.73 17.23 -49.92
N LEU A 385 -21.63 16.58 -51.09
CA LEU A 385 -21.64 15.12 -51.19
C LEU A 385 -20.35 14.53 -50.59
N LEU A 386 -19.22 15.17 -50.82
CA LEU A 386 -17.93 14.74 -50.23
C LEU A 386 -17.94 14.87 -48.71
N LEU A 387 -18.51 15.97 -48.18
CA LEU A 387 -18.68 16.19 -46.75
C LEU A 387 -19.60 15.14 -46.11
N LEU A 388 -20.71 14.75 -46.78
CA LEU A 388 -21.59 13.68 -46.31
C LEU A 388 -20.90 12.31 -46.34
N MET A 389 -20.08 12.03 -47.34
CA MET A 389 -19.26 10.81 -47.38
C MET A 389 -18.21 10.78 -46.25
N LEU A 390 -17.55 11.91 -45.96
CA LEU A 390 -16.58 12.01 -44.88
C LEU A 390 -17.22 11.81 -43.51
N LEU A 391 -18.44 12.35 -43.32
CA LEU A 391 -19.26 12.16 -42.14
C LEU A 391 -19.60 10.69 -41.91
N GLY A 392 -20.10 10.01 -42.92
CA GLY A 392 -20.41 8.59 -42.87
C GLY A 392 -19.19 7.73 -42.54
N PHE A 393 -18.02 8.10 -43.11
CA PHE A 393 -16.76 7.40 -42.88
C PHE A 393 -16.22 7.60 -41.45
N VAL A 394 -16.26 8.81 -40.91
CA VAL A 394 -15.85 9.10 -39.56
C VAL A 394 -16.76 8.41 -38.53
N LEU A 395 -18.09 8.42 -38.78
CA LEU A 395 -19.04 7.69 -37.95
C LEU A 395 -18.79 6.19 -38.00
N TRP A 396 -18.50 5.64 -39.18
CA TRP A 396 -18.15 4.22 -39.36
C TRP A 396 -16.82 3.88 -38.66
N LEU A 397 -15.78 4.74 -38.79
CA LEU A 397 -14.49 4.57 -38.12
C LEU A 397 -14.60 4.67 -36.59
N SER A 398 -15.41 5.62 -36.12
CA SER A 398 -15.69 5.82 -34.67
C SER A 398 -16.45 4.63 -34.09
N ALA A 399 -17.43 4.08 -34.84
CA ALA A 399 -18.15 2.88 -34.44
C ALA A 399 -17.19 1.66 -34.33
N LYS A 400 -16.29 1.51 -35.31
CA LYS A 400 -15.32 0.40 -35.37
C LYS A 400 -14.23 0.52 -34.30
N ALA A 401 -13.74 1.73 -34.03
CA ALA A 401 -12.77 1.99 -32.97
C ALA A 401 -13.38 1.76 -31.58
N SER A 402 -14.66 2.11 -31.40
CA SER A 402 -15.39 1.83 -30.13
C SER A 402 -15.49 0.32 -29.85
N ASP A 403 -15.70 -0.50 -30.86
CA ASP A 403 -15.76 -1.96 -30.69
C ASP A 403 -14.37 -2.59 -30.45
N HIS A 404 -13.30 -1.98 -30.95
CA HIS A 404 -11.94 -2.52 -30.82
C HIS A 404 -11.31 -2.23 -29.47
N PHE A 405 -11.58 -1.09 -28.87
CA PHE A 405 -10.96 -0.69 -27.60
C PHE A 405 -11.88 -0.87 -26.38
N VAL A 406 -13.18 -0.55 -26.53
CA VAL A 406 -14.06 -0.50 -25.35
C VAL A 406 -14.49 -1.89 -24.87
N ARG A 407 -14.76 -2.83 -25.80
CA ARG A 407 -15.18 -4.19 -25.42
C ARG A 407 -14.13 -4.97 -24.64
N PRO A 408 -12.85 -5.02 -25.08
CA PRO A 408 -11.81 -5.72 -24.33
C PRO A 408 -11.61 -5.16 -22.93
N ILE A 409 -11.61 -3.83 -22.78
CA ILE A 409 -11.44 -3.18 -21.46
C ILE A 409 -12.62 -3.49 -20.53
N LEU A 410 -13.86 -3.47 -21.06
CA LEU A 410 -15.03 -3.83 -20.27
C LEU A 410 -15.02 -5.30 -19.86
N SER A 411 -14.67 -6.20 -20.81
CA SER A 411 -14.51 -7.62 -20.50
C SER A 411 -13.41 -7.86 -19.46
N LEU A 412 -12.32 -7.10 -19.56
CA LEU A 412 -11.22 -7.13 -18.60
C LEU A 412 -11.70 -6.65 -17.22
N THR A 413 -12.44 -5.53 -17.19
CA THR A 413 -13.00 -4.98 -15.96
C THR A 413 -14.02 -5.93 -15.31
N GLU A 414 -14.94 -6.49 -16.12
CA GLU A 414 -15.91 -7.48 -15.65
C GLU A 414 -15.20 -8.73 -15.10
N GLY A 415 -14.21 -9.23 -15.84
CA GLY A 415 -13.45 -10.38 -15.40
C GLY A 415 -12.61 -10.13 -14.14
N VAL A 416 -12.04 -8.93 -14.02
CA VAL A 416 -11.32 -8.50 -12.78
C VAL A 416 -12.30 -8.40 -11.61
N ASN A 417 -13.52 -7.87 -11.82
CA ASN A 417 -14.55 -7.83 -10.78
C ASN A 417 -14.99 -9.24 -10.38
N GLU A 418 -15.21 -10.16 -11.34
CA GLU A 418 -15.50 -11.56 -11.02
C GLU A 418 -14.37 -12.21 -10.18
N ILE A 419 -13.12 -11.89 -10.52
CA ILE A 419 -11.95 -12.34 -9.75
C ILE A 419 -11.97 -11.74 -8.34
N ALA A 420 -12.28 -10.44 -8.22
CA ALA A 420 -12.36 -9.72 -6.95
C ALA A 420 -13.54 -10.22 -6.06
N GLU A 421 -14.63 -10.67 -6.68
CA GLU A 421 -15.77 -11.32 -6.02
C GLU A 421 -15.48 -12.78 -5.60
N GLY A 422 -14.28 -13.27 -5.89
CA GLY A 422 -13.80 -14.59 -5.46
C GLY A 422 -13.76 -15.65 -6.53
N ASN A 423 -14.14 -15.37 -7.78
CA ASN A 423 -14.02 -16.33 -8.88
C ASN A 423 -12.59 -16.39 -9.42
N LEU A 424 -11.68 -16.96 -8.64
CA LEU A 424 -10.27 -17.12 -9.00
C LEU A 424 -10.01 -18.17 -10.11
N ASN A 425 -11.04 -18.81 -10.65
CA ASN A 425 -10.92 -19.68 -11.81
C ASN A 425 -11.23 -18.96 -13.12
N LYS A 426 -11.70 -17.71 -13.04
CA LYS A 426 -11.94 -16.89 -14.22
C LYS A 426 -10.62 -16.63 -14.94
N LYS A 427 -10.59 -16.92 -16.23
CA LYS A 427 -9.47 -16.58 -17.10
C LYS A 427 -9.90 -15.43 -18.02
N LEU A 428 -9.10 -14.40 -18.03
CA LEU A 428 -9.28 -13.28 -18.95
C LEU A 428 -8.68 -13.67 -20.30
N ASP A 429 -9.54 -13.98 -21.27
CA ASP A 429 -9.12 -14.30 -22.64
C ASP A 429 -9.35 -13.07 -23.52
N VAL A 430 -8.43 -12.12 -23.39
CA VAL A 430 -8.43 -10.89 -24.19
C VAL A 430 -7.27 -10.99 -25.18
N LYS A 431 -7.59 -11.01 -26.47
CA LYS A 431 -6.60 -11.15 -27.57
C LYS A 431 -6.66 -9.90 -28.45
N THR A 432 -5.97 -8.87 -28.04
CA THR A 432 -5.92 -7.59 -28.76
C THR A 432 -4.57 -7.34 -29.44
N GLY A 433 -3.52 -8.09 -29.09
CA GLY A 433 -2.18 -7.95 -29.64
C GLY A 433 -1.42 -6.71 -29.12
N ASP A 434 -1.93 -6.06 -28.08
CA ASP A 434 -1.41 -4.80 -27.54
C ASP A 434 -1.23 -4.84 -26.02
N GLU A 435 -1.10 -3.67 -25.39
CA GLU A 435 -0.93 -3.53 -23.95
C GLU A 435 -2.12 -4.06 -23.15
N ILE A 436 -3.31 -4.14 -23.74
CA ILE A 436 -4.53 -4.65 -23.08
C ILE A 436 -4.42 -6.18 -22.92
N GLU A 437 -3.90 -6.88 -23.90
CA GLU A 437 -3.62 -8.32 -23.81
C GLU A 437 -2.55 -8.58 -22.74
N ARG A 438 -1.46 -7.79 -22.76
CA ARG A 438 -0.41 -7.90 -21.71
C ARG A 438 -0.96 -7.62 -20.32
N LEU A 439 -1.88 -6.67 -20.17
CA LEU A 439 -2.56 -6.41 -18.91
C LEU A 439 -3.43 -7.59 -18.50
N ALA A 440 -4.18 -8.17 -19.42
CA ALA A 440 -4.97 -9.38 -19.16
C ALA A 440 -4.10 -10.54 -18.69
N ASP A 441 -2.95 -10.76 -19.36
CA ASP A 441 -1.99 -11.79 -18.97
C ASP A 441 -1.40 -11.53 -17.59
N SER A 442 -1.08 -10.27 -17.28
CA SER A 442 -0.57 -9.88 -15.97
C SER A 442 -1.61 -10.11 -14.87
N VAL A 443 -2.88 -9.80 -15.14
CA VAL A 443 -3.98 -10.08 -14.21
C VAL A 443 -4.21 -11.57 -14.06
N ASN A 444 -4.13 -12.35 -15.15
CA ASN A 444 -4.23 -13.81 -15.09
C ASN A 444 -3.10 -14.40 -14.22
N ALA A 445 -1.87 -13.92 -14.39
CA ALA A 445 -0.75 -14.33 -13.56
C ALA A 445 -0.99 -13.97 -12.08
N MET A 446 -1.39 -12.72 -11.81
CA MET A 446 -1.74 -12.28 -10.45
C MET A 446 -2.88 -13.14 -9.86
N THR A 447 -3.86 -13.54 -10.66
CA THR A 447 -4.99 -14.37 -10.20
C THR A 447 -4.50 -15.78 -9.81
N VAL A 448 -3.53 -16.33 -10.56
CA VAL A 448 -2.90 -17.62 -10.23
C VAL A 448 -2.15 -17.50 -8.90
N ASP A 449 -1.39 -16.41 -8.73
CA ASP A 449 -0.64 -16.17 -7.50
C ASP A 449 -1.58 -15.96 -6.30
N LEU A 450 -2.65 -15.17 -6.50
CA LEU A 450 -3.67 -14.93 -5.48
C LEU A 450 -4.40 -16.23 -5.10
N LYS A 451 -4.69 -17.10 -6.08
CA LYS A 451 -5.30 -18.40 -5.82
C LYS A 451 -4.37 -19.28 -4.99
N ALA A 452 -3.09 -19.33 -5.36
CA ALA A 452 -2.09 -20.06 -4.59
C ALA A 452 -1.93 -19.51 -3.17
N TYR A 453 -1.98 -18.17 -3.03
CA TYR A 453 -1.95 -17.50 -1.72
C TYR A 453 -3.17 -17.86 -0.87
N MET A 454 -4.37 -17.80 -1.45
CA MET A 454 -5.62 -18.15 -0.78
C MET A 454 -5.66 -19.63 -0.37
N GLU A 455 -5.17 -20.54 -1.23
CA GLU A 455 -5.05 -21.96 -0.90
C GLU A 455 -4.06 -22.19 0.26
N ASN A 456 -2.94 -21.45 0.27
CA ASN A 456 -1.98 -21.52 1.36
C ASN A 456 -2.55 -20.91 2.66
N LEU A 457 -3.25 -19.79 2.56
CA LEU A 457 -3.94 -19.17 3.71
C LEU A 457 -5.02 -20.09 4.28
N SER A 458 -5.80 -20.73 3.39
CA SER A 458 -6.84 -21.68 3.78
C SER A 458 -6.24 -22.89 4.51
N ARG A 459 -5.10 -23.41 3.99
CA ARG A 459 -4.37 -24.49 4.66
C ARG A 459 -3.85 -24.06 6.03
N ALA A 460 -3.23 -22.87 6.10
CA ALA A 460 -2.72 -22.34 7.37
C ALA A 460 -3.85 -22.07 8.39
N THR A 461 -5.03 -21.63 7.89
CA THR A 461 -6.22 -21.46 8.75
C THR A 461 -6.76 -22.79 9.24
N ALA A 462 -6.86 -23.77 8.34
CA ALA A 462 -7.30 -25.11 8.69
C ALA A 462 -6.33 -25.80 9.69
N ASP A 463 -5.02 -25.60 9.49
CA ASP A 463 -4.01 -26.09 10.43
C ASP A 463 -4.14 -25.41 11.80
N LYS A 464 -4.41 -24.11 11.82
CA LYS A 464 -4.67 -23.35 13.07
C LYS A 464 -5.93 -23.84 13.79
N GLU A 465 -7.03 -24.07 13.05
CA GLU A 465 -8.26 -24.63 13.61
C GLU A 465 -8.06 -26.07 14.12
N ARG A 466 -7.27 -26.87 13.36
CA ARG A 466 -6.93 -28.23 13.81
C ARG A 466 -6.13 -28.20 15.10
N ILE A 467 -5.08 -27.34 15.15
CA ILE A 467 -4.26 -27.18 16.36
C ILE A 467 -5.15 -26.70 17.53
N ALA A 468 -6.00 -25.69 17.31
CA ALA A 468 -6.93 -25.20 18.35
C ALA A 468 -7.86 -26.33 18.85
N THR A 469 -8.29 -27.20 17.94
CA THR A 469 -9.16 -28.34 18.29
C THR A 469 -8.37 -29.39 19.08
N GLU A 470 -7.16 -29.75 18.61
CA GLU A 470 -6.25 -30.69 19.30
C GLU A 470 -5.91 -30.19 20.71
N LEU A 471 -5.67 -28.88 20.87
CA LEU A 471 -5.41 -28.24 22.15
C LEU A 471 -6.63 -28.24 23.07
N SER A 472 -7.83 -27.99 22.50
CA SER A 472 -9.10 -28.10 23.24
C SER A 472 -9.30 -29.50 23.79
N VAL A 473 -8.94 -30.54 22.99
CA VAL A 473 -9.01 -31.94 23.43
C VAL A 473 -7.97 -32.23 24.52
N ALA A 474 -6.72 -31.76 24.31
CA ALA A 474 -5.64 -31.90 25.28
C ALA A 474 -5.99 -31.25 26.62
N ARG A 475 -6.60 -30.05 26.59
CA ARG A 475 -7.12 -29.35 27.76
C ARG A 475 -8.18 -30.15 28.52
N LYS A 476 -9.12 -30.75 27.79
CA LYS A 476 -10.13 -31.63 28.42
C LYS A 476 -9.50 -32.85 29.07
N ILE A 477 -8.49 -33.43 28.45
CA ILE A 477 -7.76 -34.58 28.99
C ILE A 477 -7.00 -34.15 30.25
N GLN A 478 -6.25 -33.04 30.21
CA GLN A 478 -5.52 -32.52 31.37
C GLN A 478 -6.43 -32.18 32.53
N ALA A 479 -7.57 -31.50 32.28
CA ALA A 479 -8.56 -31.19 33.31
C ALA A 479 -9.19 -32.44 33.92
N GLY A 480 -9.28 -33.53 33.14
CA GLY A 480 -9.79 -34.81 33.61
C GLY A 480 -8.80 -35.68 34.40
N MET A 481 -7.47 -35.39 34.23
CA MET A 481 -6.40 -36.15 34.92
C MET A 481 -6.06 -35.62 36.30
N LEU A 482 -6.60 -34.46 36.67
CA LEU A 482 -6.31 -33.87 37.97
C LEU A 482 -7.19 -34.43 39.05
N PRO A 483 -6.64 -34.78 40.17
CA PRO A 483 -7.44 -35.24 41.32
C PRO A 483 -8.31 -34.08 41.81
N ARG A 484 -9.62 -34.32 41.92
CA ARG A 484 -10.63 -33.37 42.39
C ARG A 484 -10.60 -33.10 43.89
N VAL A 485 -9.70 -33.71 44.57
CA VAL A 485 -9.55 -33.57 46.01
C VAL A 485 -8.10 -33.26 46.30
N ALA A 486 -7.82 -32.12 46.86
CA ALA A 486 -6.49 -31.78 47.38
C ALA A 486 -6.15 -32.80 48.49
N PRO A 487 -4.92 -33.35 48.51
CA PRO A 487 -4.50 -34.15 49.64
C PRO A 487 -4.62 -33.33 50.91
N ASP A 488 -5.28 -33.91 51.89
CA ASP A 488 -5.45 -33.27 53.20
C ASP A 488 -4.14 -33.27 53.96
N PHE A 489 -3.48 -32.12 54.04
CA PHE A 489 -2.26 -31.89 54.79
C PHE A 489 -2.57 -31.31 56.18
N SER A 490 -3.76 -31.52 56.74
CA SER A 490 -4.22 -30.95 58.01
C SER A 490 -3.38 -31.30 59.24
N GLY A 491 -2.27 -32.00 59.07
CA GLY A 491 -1.35 -32.37 60.18
C GLY A 491 0.00 -31.64 60.20
N GLN A 492 0.27 -30.72 59.24
CA GLN A 492 1.55 -30.02 59.20
C GLN A 492 1.40 -28.52 59.49
N THR A 493 2.02 -28.08 60.57
CA THR A 493 1.96 -26.66 61.02
C THR A 493 3.01 -25.74 60.37
N ALA A 494 3.74 -26.21 59.40
CA ALA A 494 4.88 -25.47 58.82
C ALA A 494 4.61 -24.79 57.48
N PHE A 495 3.55 -25.13 56.76
CA PHE A 495 3.17 -24.47 55.52
C PHE A 495 1.69 -24.72 55.17
N ASP A 496 1.11 -23.74 54.55
CA ASP A 496 -0.20 -23.82 53.92
C ASP A 496 0.04 -23.94 52.39
N LEU A 497 -0.53 -24.96 51.75
CA LEU A 497 -0.35 -25.16 50.31
C LEU A 497 -1.69 -24.96 49.62
N ASP A 498 -1.80 -23.87 48.91
CA ASP A 498 -2.90 -23.63 47.99
C ASP A 498 -2.37 -23.76 46.56
N ALA A 499 -2.96 -24.63 45.81
CA ALA A 499 -2.57 -24.86 44.41
C ALA A 499 -3.80 -24.67 43.52
N VAL A 500 -3.72 -23.63 42.70
CA VAL A 500 -4.73 -23.37 41.67
C VAL A 500 -4.11 -23.64 40.31
N MET A 501 -4.77 -24.46 39.53
CA MET A 501 -4.43 -24.66 38.15
C MET A 501 -5.46 -23.98 37.27
N THR A 502 -5.01 -23.03 36.49
CA THR A 502 -5.83 -22.39 35.46
C THR A 502 -5.34 -22.90 34.08
N PRO A 503 -6.16 -23.66 33.37
CA PRO A 503 -5.80 -24.16 32.07
C PRO A 503 -5.50 -23.03 31.10
N ALA A 504 -4.39 -23.10 30.32
CA ALA A 504 -4.06 -22.12 29.29
C ALA A 504 -5.16 -22.00 28.23
N GLN A 505 -5.44 -20.81 27.76
CA GLN A 505 -6.41 -20.64 26.68
C GLN A 505 -5.80 -20.93 25.30
N GLU A 506 -4.47 -20.76 25.19
CA GLU A 506 -3.71 -21.10 23.96
C GLU A 506 -2.30 -21.61 24.34
N VAL A 507 -1.76 -22.53 23.54
CA VAL A 507 -0.41 -23.12 23.69
C VAL A 507 0.56 -22.40 22.81
#